data_38e59fdcbcdfc7864a93e3d974976102
#
_entry.id   38e59fdcbcdfc7864a93e3d974976102
#
_cell.length_a   1.000
_cell.length_b   1.000
_cell.length_c   1.000
_cell.angle_alpha   90.00
_cell.angle_beta   90.00
_cell.angle_gamma   90.00
#
_symmetry.space_group_name_H-M   'P 1'
#
loop_
_entity.id
_entity.type
_entity.pdbx_description
1 polymer ?
#
loop_
_entity_poly.entity_id
_entity_poly.type
_entity_poly.pdbx_seq_one_letter_code
_entity_poly.pdbx_strand_id
1 'polypeptide(L)'
;MPTVLRSIFALSLLAVFAIAAAFALPFVSAKTLEIYFIDVEGGQATLIVTPTGHSLLIDTGWRGFEGRDAERIVQAAKAAKIKQLDYVLITHYHRDHVGGVPQLADRMKVGTFIDHGPNMEDARVVKEDYTDYVKILQRVPILHMVAKPGDTIPLKGVTVQVLTAAGEHLQSPLAGGGQPNTFCATSPKREDDPSENARSLGILLTYEHFRFLDLGDLTWNKELELMCPANPIGTVSVYLTSHHGLDQSGSPALVDAIHPRVAIMNNGARKGGSPSAWQIVKESPGLEDMWQLHYAMEGGKEHNVPDSFIANVDEHCEGKYIQLTAKSDGSFTVYNARNKFTKAYKPQ
;
A
#
# COMPACT_ATOMS: atom_id res chain seq x y z
N MET A 1 -53.50 82.42 -38.68
CA MET A 1 -53.78 81.68 -37.47
C MET A 1 -52.96 80.40 -37.54
N PRO A 2 -51.88 80.26 -36.81
CA PRO A 2 -51.01 79.06 -36.91
C PRO A 2 -51.33 78.02 -35.87
N THR A 3 -51.43 76.78 -36.28
CA THR A 3 -51.57 75.58 -35.48
C THR A 3 -50.15 75.06 -35.05
N VAL A 4 -49.98 74.94 -33.75
CA VAL A 4 -48.70 74.44 -33.15
C VAL A 4 -48.73 72.92 -33.19
N LEU A 5 -47.71 72.34 -33.85
CA LEU A 5 -47.48 70.89 -33.89
C LEU A 5 -46.55 70.54 -32.72
N ARG A 6 -47.01 69.77 -31.77
CA ARG A 6 -46.19 69.22 -30.68
C ARG A 6 -45.63 67.83 -31.08
N SER A 7 -44.33 67.76 -31.27
CA SER A 7 -43.65 66.51 -31.47
C SER A 7 -43.38 65.84 -30.12
N ILE A 8 -43.82 64.62 -29.95
CA ILE A 8 -43.52 63.77 -28.80
C ILE A 8 -42.37 62.88 -29.22
N PHE A 9 -41.25 63.10 -28.57
CA PHE A 9 -40.06 62.15 -28.66
C PHE A 9 -40.32 60.96 -27.74
N ALA A 10 -40.49 59.77 -28.30
CA ALA A 10 -40.53 58.53 -27.57
C ALA A 10 -39.07 58.03 -27.42
N LEU A 11 -38.52 58.05 -26.20
CA LEU A 11 -37.27 57.39 -25.87
C LEU A 11 -37.51 55.89 -25.71
N SER A 12 -37.02 55.09 -26.64
CA SER A 12 -36.97 53.63 -26.52
C SER A 12 -35.76 53.21 -25.70
N LEU A 13 -35.99 52.79 -24.47
CA LEU A 13 -34.95 52.16 -23.63
C LEU A 13 -34.75 50.71 -24.09
N LEU A 14 -33.69 50.42 -24.82
CA LEU A 14 -33.27 49.04 -25.08
C LEU A 14 -32.52 48.51 -23.83
N ALA A 15 -33.22 47.66 -23.06
CA ALA A 15 -32.60 46.87 -22.00
C ALA A 15 -31.86 45.68 -22.63
N VAL A 16 -30.52 45.73 -22.67
CA VAL A 16 -29.67 44.60 -23.07
C VAL A 16 -29.57 43.69 -21.88
N PHE A 17 -30.32 42.56 -21.90
CA PHE A 17 -30.10 41.46 -20.97
C PHE A 17 -28.86 40.68 -21.44
N ALA A 18 -27.70 40.92 -20.76
CA ALA A 18 -26.54 40.06 -20.87
C ALA A 18 -26.82 38.78 -20.07
N ILE A 19 -27.20 37.70 -20.78
CA ILE A 19 -27.25 36.35 -20.20
C ILE A 19 -25.82 35.88 -20.05
N ALA A 20 -25.23 35.98 -18.84
CA ALA A 20 -24.02 35.32 -18.48
C ALA A 20 -24.29 33.80 -18.40
N ALA A 21 -24.05 33.07 -19.48
CA ALA A 21 -24.00 31.63 -19.46
C ALA A 21 -22.77 31.24 -18.65
N ALA A 22 -22.96 30.96 -17.36
CA ALA A 22 -21.96 30.30 -16.55
C ALA A 22 -21.77 28.89 -17.12
N PHE A 23 -20.74 28.72 -17.92
CA PHE A 23 -20.24 27.39 -18.27
C PHE A 23 -19.76 26.73 -16.96
N ALA A 24 -20.63 25.96 -16.33
CA ALA A 24 -20.20 25.01 -15.30
C ALA A 24 -19.31 24.00 -16.02
N LEU A 25 -18.00 24.21 -15.95
CA LEU A 25 -17.04 23.19 -16.32
C LEU A 25 -17.41 21.93 -15.50
N PRO A 26 -17.55 20.78 -16.15
CA PRO A 26 -17.80 19.56 -15.40
C PRO A 26 -16.67 19.42 -14.37
N PHE A 27 -17.04 19.33 -13.10
CA PHE A 27 -16.10 19.01 -12.02
C PHE A 27 -15.63 17.59 -12.34
N VAL A 28 -14.52 17.46 -13.09
CA VAL A 28 -13.85 16.18 -13.25
C VAL A 28 -13.33 15.86 -11.86
N SER A 29 -14.02 14.97 -11.16
CA SER A 29 -13.52 14.42 -9.91
C SER A 29 -12.09 13.96 -10.17
N ALA A 30 -11.13 14.59 -9.49
CA ALA A 30 -9.73 14.18 -9.61
C ALA A 30 -9.67 12.69 -9.30
N LYS A 31 -9.20 11.91 -10.26
CA LYS A 31 -9.05 10.47 -10.08
C LYS A 31 -8.03 10.24 -8.97
N THR A 32 -8.38 9.42 -8.01
CA THR A 32 -7.57 9.13 -6.83
C THR A 32 -6.92 7.76 -6.93
N LEU A 33 -5.78 7.62 -6.27
CA LEU A 33 -5.21 6.32 -5.95
C LEU A 33 -5.84 5.85 -4.64
N GLU A 34 -6.35 4.63 -4.60
CA GLU A 34 -6.91 4.02 -3.40
C GLU A 34 -6.08 2.80 -2.99
N ILE A 35 -5.77 2.68 -1.70
CA ILE A 35 -5.06 1.55 -1.12
C ILE A 35 -5.87 1.03 0.06
N TYR A 36 -6.22 -0.25 0.03
CA TYR A 36 -6.93 -0.95 1.10
C TYR A 36 -5.96 -1.90 1.79
N PHE A 37 -5.65 -1.63 3.04
CA PHE A 37 -4.91 -2.53 3.92
C PHE A 37 -5.92 -3.46 4.57
N ILE A 38 -6.00 -4.68 4.05
CA ILE A 38 -7.04 -5.66 4.39
C ILE A 38 -6.55 -6.46 5.59
N ASP A 39 -7.40 -6.57 6.60
CA ASP A 39 -7.06 -7.39 7.76
C ASP A 39 -7.13 -8.88 7.41
N VAL A 40 -5.98 -9.53 7.51
CA VAL A 40 -5.80 -10.98 7.41
C VAL A 40 -5.11 -11.55 8.67
N GLU A 41 -5.21 -10.83 9.78
CA GLU A 41 -4.78 -11.26 11.12
C GLU A 41 -3.28 -11.60 11.22
N GLY A 42 -2.42 -10.67 10.79
CA GLY A 42 -0.97 -10.78 10.86
C GLY A 42 -0.36 -11.55 9.70
N GLY A 43 -1.02 -11.53 8.57
CA GLY A 43 -0.46 -11.76 7.23
C GLY A 43 -0.57 -10.49 6.41
N GLN A 44 -0.41 -10.60 5.10
CA GLN A 44 -0.51 -9.45 4.20
C GLN A 44 -1.59 -9.65 3.13
N ALA A 45 -2.39 -8.59 2.92
CA ALA A 45 -3.23 -8.40 1.75
C ALA A 45 -3.46 -6.89 1.56
N THR A 46 -2.84 -6.31 0.53
CA THR A 46 -2.93 -4.87 0.22
C THR A 46 -3.48 -4.69 -1.18
N LEU A 47 -4.71 -4.18 -1.30
CA LEU A 47 -5.34 -3.92 -2.60
C LEU A 47 -5.11 -2.46 -2.99
N ILE A 48 -4.51 -2.25 -4.16
CA ILE A 48 -4.24 -0.96 -4.78
C ILE A 48 -5.16 -0.80 -5.98
N VAL A 49 -5.89 0.31 -6.05
CA VAL A 49 -6.71 0.69 -7.21
C VAL A 49 -6.22 2.02 -7.74
N THR A 50 -5.74 2.01 -8.96
CA THR A 50 -5.13 3.19 -9.58
C THR A 50 -6.17 4.20 -10.05
N PRO A 51 -5.79 5.46 -10.31
CA PRO A 51 -6.68 6.48 -10.85
C PRO A 51 -7.30 6.10 -12.20
N THR A 52 -6.72 5.13 -12.91
CA THR A 52 -7.24 4.61 -14.18
C THR A 52 -8.14 3.37 -14.02
N GLY A 53 -8.35 2.91 -12.78
CA GLY A 53 -9.21 1.78 -12.45
C GLY A 53 -8.53 0.40 -12.60
N HIS A 54 -7.20 0.36 -12.76
CA HIS A 54 -6.44 -0.90 -12.72
C HIS A 54 -6.13 -1.29 -11.29
N SER A 55 -5.96 -2.59 -11.07
CA SER A 55 -5.79 -3.16 -9.73
C SER A 55 -4.51 -3.98 -9.59
N LEU A 56 -3.88 -3.82 -8.43
CA LEU A 56 -2.79 -4.67 -7.95
C LEU A 56 -3.14 -5.12 -6.53
N LEU A 57 -3.18 -6.42 -6.31
CA LEU A 57 -3.21 -6.99 -4.96
C LEU A 57 -1.81 -7.46 -4.61
N ILE A 58 -1.29 -7.06 -3.44
CA ILE A 58 -0.04 -7.55 -2.87
C ILE A 58 -0.39 -8.53 -1.78
N ASP A 59 0.00 -9.79 -1.97
CA ASP A 59 -0.27 -10.95 -1.12
C ASP A 59 -1.75 -11.27 -0.89
N THR A 60 -2.02 -12.43 -0.30
CA THR A 60 -3.37 -13.02 -0.26
C THR A 60 -3.77 -13.55 1.11
N GLY A 61 -2.95 -13.29 2.14
CA GLY A 61 -3.19 -13.77 3.48
C GLY A 61 -3.00 -15.29 3.63
N TRP A 62 -3.56 -15.80 4.71
CA TRP A 62 -3.43 -17.18 5.16
C TRP A 62 -4.22 -18.18 4.35
N ARG A 63 -3.69 -19.38 4.29
CA ARG A 63 -4.42 -20.55 3.86
C ARG A 63 -5.42 -21.03 4.94
N GLY A 64 -6.55 -21.54 4.51
CA GLY A 64 -7.52 -22.15 5.42
C GLY A 64 -8.59 -21.21 5.91
N PHE A 65 -8.94 -21.31 7.18
CA PHE A 65 -9.99 -20.51 7.83
C PHE A 65 -11.28 -20.41 6.99
N GLU A 66 -11.67 -21.50 6.31
CA GLU A 66 -12.84 -21.57 5.41
C GLU A 66 -12.79 -20.52 4.27
N GLY A 67 -11.61 -19.98 3.96
CA GLY A 67 -11.42 -18.93 2.95
C GLY A 67 -11.70 -17.53 3.45
N ARG A 68 -11.60 -17.29 4.76
CA ARG A 68 -11.80 -15.99 5.41
C ARG A 68 -11.06 -14.86 4.69
N ASP A 69 -9.75 -15.03 4.46
CA ASP A 69 -8.91 -13.96 3.91
C ASP A 69 -9.25 -13.68 2.44
N ALA A 70 -9.47 -14.74 1.66
CA ALA A 70 -9.95 -14.59 0.28
C ALA A 70 -11.31 -13.86 0.23
N GLU A 71 -12.23 -14.14 1.16
CA GLU A 71 -13.51 -13.44 1.23
C GLU A 71 -13.33 -11.97 1.64
N ARG A 72 -12.46 -11.65 2.61
CA ARG A 72 -12.13 -10.27 3.00
C ARG A 72 -11.53 -9.48 1.83
N ILE A 73 -10.66 -10.11 1.02
CA ILE A 73 -10.11 -9.53 -0.21
C ILE A 73 -11.23 -9.25 -1.24
N VAL A 74 -12.11 -10.22 -1.47
CA VAL A 74 -13.25 -10.04 -2.39
C VAL A 74 -14.17 -8.93 -1.93
N GLN A 75 -14.39 -8.77 -0.62
CA GLN A 75 -15.21 -7.70 -0.05
C GLN A 75 -14.56 -6.32 -0.25
N ALA A 76 -13.23 -6.20 -0.03
CA ALA A 76 -12.50 -4.98 -0.32
C ALA A 76 -12.55 -4.65 -1.82
N ALA A 77 -12.37 -5.65 -2.70
CA ALA A 77 -12.49 -5.46 -4.15
C ALA A 77 -13.90 -4.98 -4.56
N LYS A 78 -14.96 -5.53 -3.96
CA LYS A 78 -16.34 -5.05 -4.17
C LYS A 78 -16.51 -3.60 -3.72
N ALA A 79 -15.98 -3.24 -2.55
CA ALA A 79 -16.01 -1.86 -2.05
C ALA A 79 -15.30 -0.90 -3.00
N ALA A 80 -14.17 -1.32 -3.56
CA ALA A 80 -13.40 -0.62 -4.58
C ALA A 80 -14.00 -0.73 -6.00
N LYS A 81 -15.13 -1.42 -6.19
CA LYS A 81 -15.79 -1.68 -7.48
C LYS A 81 -14.93 -2.46 -8.49
N ILE A 82 -13.97 -3.22 -8.01
CA ILE A 82 -13.11 -4.10 -8.81
C ILE A 82 -13.80 -5.46 -9.00
N LYS A 83 -13.91 -5.93 -10.24
CA LYS A 83 -14.54 -7.20 -10.60
C LYS A 83 -13.55 -8.32 -10.88
N GLN A 84 -12.30 -7.97 -11.20
CA GLN A 84 -11.18 -8.85 -11.42
C GLN A 84 -9.91 -8.16 -10.95
N LEU A 85 -8.88 -8.92 -10.60
CA LEU A 85 -7.55 -8.41 -10.29
C LEU A 85 -6.71 -8.42 -11.57
N ASP A 86 -6.19 -7.26 -11.97
CA ASP A 86 -5.29 -7.20 -13.13
C ASP A 86 -3.96 -7.87 -12.79
N TYR A 87 -3.45 -7.58 -11.59
CA TYR A 87 -2.20 -8.15 -11.07
C TYR A 87 -2.38 -8.63 -9.63
N VAL A 88 -1.75 -9.76 -9.32
CA VAL A 88 -1.50 -10.23 -7.95
C VAL A 88 0.00 -10.41 -7.80
N LEU A 89 0.61 -9.68 -6.90
CA LEU A 89 2.02 -9.77 -6.56
C LEU A 89 2.16 -10.59 -5.29
N ILE A 90 2.98 -11.62 -5.33
CA ILE A 90 3.36 -12.43 -4.17
C ILE A 90 4.75 -11.99 -3.75
N THR A 91 4.87 -11.45 -2.53
CA THR A 91 6.14 -10.95 -2.02
C THR A 91 7.12 -12.08 -1.76
N HIS A 92 6.64 -13.16 -1.13
CA HIS A 92 7.39 -14.38 -0.85
C HIS A 92 6.42 -15.54 -0.51
N TYR A 93 6.94 -16.74 -0.24
CA TYR A 93 6.10 -17.93 -0.21
C TYR A 93 5.74 -18.43 1.19
N HIS A 94 5.80 -17.60 2.22
CA HIS A 94 5.23 -17.94 3.51
C HIS A 94 3.70 -17.98 3.47
N ARG A 95 3.13 -18.82 4.33
CA ARG A 95 1.70 -19.18 4.34
C ARG A 95 0.77 -17.99 4.49
N ASP A 96 1.16 -16.97 5.22
CA ASP A 96 0.41 -15.75 5.49
C ASP A 96 0.50 -14.70 4.39
N HIS A 97 1.20 -15.01 3.30
CA HIS A 97 1.33 -14.20 2.08
C HIS A 97 0.75 -14.93 0.87
N VAL A 98 1.27 -16.13 0.55
CA VAL A 98 0.85 -16.89 -0.63
C VAL A 98 -0.31 -17.85 -0.35
N GLY A 99 -0.56 -18.16 0.93
CA GLY A 99 -1.46 -19.25 1.31
C GLY A 99 -2.90 -19.09 0.86
N GLY A 100 -3.40 -17.87 0.73
CA GLY A 100 -4.76 -17.57 0.28
C GLY A 100 -4.97 -17.68 -1.24
N VAL A 101 -3.89 -17.83 -2.04
CA VAL A 101 -3.98 -17.82 -3.51
C VAL A 101 -4.99 -18.84 -4.07
N PRO A 102 -5.01 -20.13 -3.67
CA PRO A 102 -5.97 -21.07 -4.21
C PRO A 102 -7.42 -20.65 -3.96
N GLN A 103 -7.70 -20.21 -2.74
CA GLN A 103 -9.04 -19.80 -2.32
C GLN A 103 -9.50 -18.51 -2.98
N LEU A 104 -8.58 -17.58 -3.23
CA LEU A 104 -8.85 -16.34 -3.97
C LEU A 104 -9.10 -16.62 -5.45
N ALA A 105 -8.28 -17.45 -6.11
CA ALA A 105 -8.41 -17.78 -7.52
C ALA A 105 -9.73 -18.51 -7.84
N ASP A 106 -10.33 -19.19 -6.86
CA ASP A 106 -11.64 -19.81 -6.99
C ASP A 106 -12.81 -18.80 -6.84
N ARG A 107 -12.56 -17.62 -6.29
CA ARG A 107 -13.57 -16.57 -6.02
C ARG A 107 -13.49 -15.37 -6.95
N MET A 108 -12.31 -15.08 -7.48
CA MET A 108 -12.06 -13.88 -8.27
C MET A 108 -11.09 -14.17 -9.42
N LYS A 109 -11.35 -13.59 -10.60
CA LYS A 109 -10.45 -13.70 -11.74
C LYS A 109 -9.17 -12.91 -11.49
N VAL A 110 -8.04 -13.51 -11.84
CA VAL A 110 -6.71 -12.89 -11.82
C VAL A 110 -6.15 -12.89 -13.23
N GLY A 111 -5.62 -11.75 -13.67
CA GLY A 111 -4.99 -11.59 -14.97
C GLY A 111 -3.55 -12.09 -14.96
N THR A 112 -2.70 -11.52 -14.12
CA THR A 112 -1.27 -11.83 -14.05
C THR A 112 -0.83 -11.99 -12.60
N PHE A 113 -0.10 -13.08 -12.32
CA PHE A 113 0.68 -13.20 -11.09
C PHE A 113 2.10 -12.67 -11.31
N ILE A 114 2.64 -12.02 -10.28
CA ILE A 114 4.00 -11.49 -10.24
C ILE A 114 4.67 -12.04 -8.99
N ASP A 115 5.88 -12.58 -9.11
CA ASP A 115 6.66 -13.07 -7.99
C ASP A 115 8.18 -12.93 -8.24
N HIS A 116 9.00 -13.40 -7.32
CA HIS A 116 10.46 -13.36 -7.41
C HIS A 116 11.11 -14.61 -8.01
N GLY A 117 10.32 -15.55 -8.54
CA GLY A 117 10.83 -16.81 -9.12
C GLY A 117 10.75 -18.00 -8.17
N PRO A 118 11.66 -18.98 -8.28
CA PRO A 118 11.54 -20.23 -7.52
C PRO A 118 11.66 -20.06 -6.01
N ASN A 119 10.87 -20.83 -5.26
CA ASN A 119 11.07 -20.99 -3.82
C ASN A 119 12.43 -21.65 -3.54
N MET A 120 13.15 -21.10 -2.57
CA MET A 120 14.47 -21.60 -2.13
C MET A 120 14.48 -22.12 -0.69
N GLU A 121 13.40 -21.95 0.04
CA GLU A 121 13.28 -22.45 1.41
C GLU A 121 12.85 -23.91 1.44
N ASP A 122 13.55 -24.71 2.27
CA ASP A 122 13.36 -26.17 2.32
C ASP A 122 12.27 -26.60 3.32
N ALA A 123 11.67 -25.66 4.05
CA ALA A 123 10.62 -25.94 5.02
C ALA A 123 9.40 -26.57 4.35
N ARG A 124 8.91 -27.68 4.91
CA ARG A 124 7.80 -28.47 4.34
C ARG A 124 6.55 -27.60 4.07
N VAL A 125 6.20 -26.73 5.00
CA VAL A 125 5.01 -25.87 4.88
C VAL A 125 5.15 -24.92 3.70
N VAL A 126 6.31 -24.29 3.52
CA VAL A 126 6.59 -23.37 2.41
C VAL A 126 6.53 -24.09 1.07
N LYS A 127 7.13 -25.30 0.99
CA LYS A 127 7.06 -26.13 -0.22
C LYS A 127 5.62 -26.55 -0.59
N GLU A 128 4.79 -26.88 0.40
CA GLU A 128 3.38 -27.22 0.19
C GLU A 128 2.62 -26.01 -0.39
N ASP A 129 2.74 -24.84 0.22
CA ASP A 129 2.04 -23.64 -0.21
C ASP A 129 2.55 -23.13 -1.58
N TYR A 130 3.87 -23.17 -1.82
CA TYR A 130 4.45 -22.89 -3.13
C TYR A 130 3.97 -23.86 -4.23
N THR A 131 3.88 -25.16 -3.91
CA THR A 131 3.37 -26.15 -4.85
C THR A 131 1.92 -25.87 -5.25
N ASP A 132 1.09 -25.49 -4.29
CA ASP A 132 -0.31 -25.12 -4.57
C ASP A 132 -0.41 -23.80 -5.35
N TYR A 133 0.44 -22.84 -5.08
CA TYR A 133 0.57 -21.62 -5.87
C TYR A 133 0.93 -21.92 -7.33
N VAL A 134 1.97 -22.75 -7.57
CA VAL A 134 2.39 -23.15 -8.93
C VAL A 134 1.26 -23.85 -9.70
N LYS A 135 0.41 -24.66 -9.05
CA LYS A 135 -0.78 -25.25 -9.68
C LYS A 135 -1.77 -24.17 -10.15
N ILE A 136 -1.88 -23.05 -9.42
CA ILE A 136 -2.75 -21.94 -9.84
C ILE A 136 -2.17 -21.26 -11.08
N LEU A 137 -0.84 -21.05 -11.14
CA LEU A 137 -0.17 -20.45 -12.31
C LEU A 137 -0.39 -21.25 -13.60
N GLN A 138 -0.67 -22.56 -13.49
CA GLN A 138 -0.95 -23.42 -14.63
C GLN A 138 -2.40 -23.31 -15.15
N ARG A 139 -3.28 -22.58 -14.46
CA ARG A 139 -4.67 -22.36 -14.91
C ARG A 139 -4.71 -21.35 -16.06
N VAL A 140 -5.29 -21.71 -17.20
CA VAL A 140 -5.48 -20.81 -18.34
C VAL A 140 -6.73 -19.95 -18.10
N PRO A 141 -6.71 -18.62 -18.34
CA PRO A 141 -5.69 -17.81 -19.04
C PRO A 141 -4.78 -16.96 -18.11
N ILE A 142 -4.36 -17.48 -16.98
CA ILE A 142 -3.50 -16.73 -16.03
C ILE A 142 -2.11 -16.51 -16.65
N LEU A 143 -1.60 -15.28 -16.58
CA LEU A 143 -0.23 -14.94 -16.96
C LEU A 143 0.67 -14.94 -15.72
N HIS A 144 1.98 -15.17 -15.92
CA HIS A 144 2.99 -15.16 -14.87
C HIS A 144 4.19 -14.32 -15.28
N MET A 145 4.68 -13.50 -14.38
CA MET A 145 5.85 -12.63 -14.56
C MET A 145 6.77 -12.78 -13.34
N VAL A 146 8.03 -13.13 -13.58
CA VAL A 146 9.08 -13.09 -12.56
C VAL A 146 9.73 -11.72 -12.61
N ALA A 147 9.68 -11.00 -11.47
CA ALA A 147 10.21 -9.64 -11.35
C ALA A 147 11.59 -9.64 -10.70
N LYS A 148 12.40 -8.64 -11.07
CA LYS A 148 13.77 -8.41 -10.56
C LYS A 148 13.93 -6.97 -10.09
N PRO A 149 14.87 -6.68 -9.19
CA PRO A 149 15.16 -5.31 -8.79
C PRO A 149 15.48 -4.41 -10.00
N GLY A 150 14.85 -3.25 -10.05
CA GLY A 150 14.91 -2.31 -11.18
C GLY A 150 13.81 -2.45 -12.22
N ASP A 151 13.05 -3.56 -12.22
CA ASP A 151 11.89 -3.71 -13.11
C ASP A 151 10.77 -2.73 -12.72
N THR A 152 9.93 -2.42 -13.72
CA THR A 152 8.70 -1.64 -13.51
C THR A 152 7.50 -2.54 -13.80
N ILE A 153 6.61 -2.69 -12.83
CA ILE A 153 5.34 -3.40 -13.00
C ILE A 153 4.41 -2.54 -13.85
N PRO A 154 3.81 -3.08 -14.93
CA PRO A 154 3.05 -2.29 -15.91
C PRO A 154 1.63 -1.92 -15.43
N LEU A 155 1.53 -1.31 -14.23
CA LEU A 155 0.27 -0.87 -13.63
C LEU A 155 -0.05 0.56 -14.10
N LYS A 156 -1.09 0.72 -14.91
CA LYS A 156 -1.44 2.02 -15.52
C LYS A 156 -1.89 3.06 -14.49
N GLY A 157 -1.42 4.28 -14.66
CA GLY A 157 -1.81 5.43 -13.83
C GLY A 157 -0.92 5.68 -12.62
N VAL A 158 0.06 4.83 -12.40
CA VAL A 158 1.10 4.93 -11.37
C VAL A 158 2.41 4.36 -11.90
N THR A 159 3.51 4.61 -11.21
CA THR A 159 4.78 3.91 -11.42
C THR A 159 5.00 2.96 -10.25
N VAL A 160 5.27 1.67 -10.54
CA VAL A 160 5.57 0.67 -9.52
C VAL A 160 6.95 0.07 -9.83
N GLN A 161 7.95 0.41 -9.03
CA GLN A 161 9.32 -0.04 -9.20
C GLN A 161 9.65 -1.14 -8.21
N VAL A 162 10.25 -2.22 -8.70
CA VAL A 162 10.74 -3.32 -7.87
C VAL A 162 12.08 -2.92 -7.25
N LEU A 163 12.15 -2.98 -5.93
CA LEU A 163 13.32 -2.62 -5.14
C LEU A 163 14.15 -3.82 -4.73
N THR A 164 13.46 -4.89 -4.32
CA THR A 164 14.06 -6.16 -3.86
C THR A 164 13.31 -7.33 -4.48
N ALA A 165 14.00 -8.43 -4.74
CA ALA A 165 13.43 -9.70 -5.18
C ALA A 165 14.48 -10.80 -5.11
N ALA A 166 14.11 -12.01 -4.73
CA ALA A 166 14.97 -13.20 -4.71
C ALA A 166 16.30 -13.03 -3.92
N GLY A 167 16.31 -12.14 -2.92
CA GLY A 167 17.49 -11.82 -2.12
C GLY A 167 18.40 -10.73 -2.70
N GLU A 168 18.10 -10.27 -3.91
CA GLU A 168 18.80 -9.16 -4.57
C GLU A 168 18.09 -7.83 -4.30
N HIS A 169 18.79 -6.71 -4.51
CA HIS A 169 18.28 -5.37 -4.29
C HIS A 169 18.66 -4.40 -5.41
N LEU A 170 17.98 -3.27 -5.47
CA LEU A 170 18.21 -2.19 -6.44
C LEU A 170 19.66 -1.69 -6.35
N GLN A 171 20.32 -1.60 -7.52
CA GLN A 171 21.72 -1.18 -7.60
C GLN A 171 21.92 0.32 -7.89
N SER A 172 20.90 0.99 -8.38
CA SER A 172 20.96 2.41 -8.74
C SER A 172 19.87 3.20 -8.02
N PRO A 173 20.18 4.38 -7.49
CA PRO A 173 19.17 5.16 -6.76
C PRO A 173 18.05 5.64 -7.70
N LEU A 174 16.85 5.71 -7.12
CA LEU A 174 15.66 6.29 -7.75
C LEU A 174 15.67 7.81 -7.63
N ALA A 175 14.74 8.45 -8.32
CA ALA A 175 14.54 9.91 -8.19
C ALA A 175 14.28 10.29 -6.71
N GLY A 176 15.06 11.22 -6.19
CA GLY A 176 15.05 11.64 -4.78
C GLY A 176 15.90 10.79 -3.83
N GLY A 177 16.47 9.68 -4.30
CA GLY A 177 17.41 8.84 -3.55
C GLY A 177 18.88 9.19 -3.81
N GLY A 178 19.77 8.34 -3.27
CA GLY A 178 21.23 8.44 -3.46
C GLY A 178 21.95 9.26 -2.41
N GLN A 179 21.26 9.79 -1.39
CA GLN A 179 21.90 10.52 -0.30
C GLN A 179 22.56 9.56 0.71
N PRO A 180 23.70 9.93 1.32
CA PRO A 180 24.30 9.15 2.38
C PRO A 180 23.31 8.87 3.49
N ASN A 181 23.30 7.62 3.97
CA ASN A 181 22.41 7.19 5.05
C ASN A 181 23.16 7.13 6.38
N THR A 182 23.00 8.14 7.22
CA THR A 182 23.68 8.24 8.52
C THR A 182 23.18 7.20 9.53
N PHE A 183 21.98 6.65 9.36
CA PHE A 183 21.41 5.63 10.25
C PHE A 183 22.03 4.25 10.08
N CYS A 184 22.86 4.04 9.06
CA CYS A 184 23.61 2.80 8.89
C CYS A 184 24.54 2.51 10.09
N ALA A 185 25.10 3.55 10.70
CA ALA A 185 26.00 3.42 11.86
C ALA A 185 25.27 2.93 13.13
N THR A 186 23.98 3.18 13.25
CA THR A 186 23.14 2.79 14.39
C THR A 186 22.34 1.52 14.16
N SER A 187 22.52 0.88 13.00
CA SER A 187 21.83 -0.35 12.60
C SER A 187 22.83 -1.50 12.43
N PRO A 188 23.28 -2.13 13.53
CA PRO A 188 24.24 -3.23 13.43
C PRO A 188 23.64 -4.43 12.70
N LYS A 189 24.47 -5.17 11.98
CA LYS A 189 24.08 -6.44 11.38
C LYS A 189 23.63 -7.42 12.45
N ARG A 190 22.67 -8.27 12.08
CA ARG A 190 22.15 -9.40 12.84
C ARG A 190 22.56 -10.72 12.19
N GLU A 191 22.10 -11.84 12.71
CA GLU A 191 22.22 -13.13 12.01
C GLU A 191 21.45 -13.06 10.68
N ASP A 192 22.02 -13.71 9.65
CA ASP A 192 21.38 -13.77 8.34
C ASP A 192 20.17 -14.70 8.40
N ASP A 193 19.08 -14.25 7.81
CA ASP A 193 17.87 -15.04 7.66
C ASP A 193 17.95 -15.83 6.34
N PRO A 194 17.97 -17.17 6.38
CA PRO A 194 18.01 -18.01 5.18
C PRO A 194 16.62 -18.25 4.55
N SER A 195 15.56 -17.75 5.19
CA SER A 195 14.17 -18.01 4.79
C SER A 195 13.73 -17.18 3.56
N GLU A 196 12.52 -17.44 3.13
CA GLU A 196 11.85 -16.67 2.06
C GLU A 196 11.64 -15.20 2.43
N ASN A 197 11.59 -14.83 3.72
CA ASN A 197 11.53 -13.42 4.13
C ASN A 197 12.66 -12.59 3.53
N ALA A 198 13.89 -13.10 3.58
CA ALA A 198 15.07 -12.42 3.00
C ALA A 198 15.00 -12.28 1.47
N ARG A 199 14.02 -12.92 0.83
CA ARG A 199 13.80 -12.92 -0.62
C ARG A 199 12.63 -12.06 -1.06
N SER A 200 11.96 -11.40 -0.12
CA SER A 200 10.76 -10.62 -0.36
C SER A 200 10.89 -9.68 -1.55
N LEU A 201 9.90 -9.75 -2.44
CA LEU A 201 9.72 -8.80 -3.53
C LEU A 201 9.12 -7.53 -2.95
N GLY A 202 9.94 -6.50 -2.85
CA GLY A 202 9.57 -5.19 -2.34
C GLY A 202 9.39 -4.17 -3.46
N ILE A 203 8.44 -3.26 -3.30
CA ILE A 203 8.10 -2.24 -4.29
C ILE A 203 8.05 -0.83 -3.72
N LEU A 204 8.33 0.14 -4.59
CA LEU A 204 7.95 1.53 -4.41
C LEU A 204 6.89 1.90 -5.44
N LEU A 205 5.70 2.28 -4.98
CA LEU A 205 4.66 2.87 -5.81
C LEU A 205 4.76 4.40 -5.75
N THR A 206 4.77 5.04 -6.92
CA THR A 206 4.73 6.50 -7.06
C THR A 206 3.50 6.92 -7.86
N TYR A 207 2.70 7.80 -7.26
CA TYR A 207 1.60 8.50 -7.93
C TYR A 207 1.86 10.00 -7.84
N GLU A 208 2.46 10.57 -8.85
CA GLU A 208 2.92 11.96 -8.90
C GLU A 208 3.76 12.32 -7.65
N HIS A 209 3.23 13.10 -6.71
CA HIS A 209 3.91 13.50 -5.47
C HIS A 209 3.68 12.54 -4.29
N PHE A 210 2.87 11.51 -4.45
CA PHE A 210 2.61 10.50 -3.41
C PHE A 210 3.48 9.27 -3.63
N ARG A 211 4.11 8.76 -2.55
CA ARG A 211 4.99 7.58 -2.59
C ARG A 211 4.62 6.60 -1.49
N PHE A 212 4.41 5.35 -1.87
CA PHE A 212 4.06 4.24 -0.97
C PHE A 212 5.11 3.14 -1.08
N LEU A 213 5.66 2.74 0.07
CA LEU A 213 6.67 1.68 0.19
C LEU A 213 6.06 0.44 0.84
N ASP A 214 6.24 -0.72 0.19
CA ASP A 214 5.91 -2.05 0.68
C ASP A 214 7.07 -2.99 0.34
N LEU A 215 7.70 -3.57 1.36
CA LEU A 215 8.86 -4.47 1.22
C LEU A 215 8.53 -5.91 1.63
N GLY A 216 7.24 -6.23 1.84
CA GLY A 216 6.83 -7.53 2.38
C GLY A 216 7.50 -7.79 3.74
N ASP A 217 8.06 -8.96 3.89
CA ASP A 217 8.74 -9.38 5.12
C ASP A 217 10.28 -9.26 5.02
N LEU A 218 10.76 -8.31 4.19
CA LEU A 218 12.21 -8.11 4.00
C LEU A 218 12.92 -7.98 5.33
N THR A 219 13.97 -8.77 5.53
CA THR A 219 14.66 -8.90 6.82
C THR A 219 15.68 -7.80 7.04
N TRP A 220 16.02 -7.58 8.31
CA TRP A 220 16.93 -6.52 8.78
C TRP A 220 18.23 -6.40 7.97
N ASN A 221 18.95 -7.52 7.74
CA ASN A 221 20.20 -7.44 6.98
C ASN A 221 19.97 -7.10 5.50
N LYS A 222 18.87 -7.53 4.91
CA LYS A 222 18.48 -7.19 3.53
C LYS A 222 18.04 -5.73 3.41
N GLU A 223 17.43 -5.18 4.44
CA GLU A 223 17.18 -3.73 4.52
C GLU A 223 18.52 -2.95 4.58
N LEU A 224 19.53 -3.43 5.35
CA LEU A 224 20.84 -2.81 5.37
C LEU A 224 21.54 -2.89 4.02
N GLU A 225 21.47 -4.02 3.32
CA GLU A 225 22.03 -4.16 1.97
C GLU A 225 21.38 -3.17 0.98
N LEU A 226 20.07 -2.96 1.06
CA LEU A 226 19.34 -1.99 0.24
C LEU A 226 19.70 -0.54 0.58
N MET A 227 19.82 -0.22 1.89
CA MET A 227 19.82 1.15 2.39
C MET A 227 21.18 1.74 2.70
N CYS A 228 22.23 0.93 2.72
CA CYS A 228 23.58 1.35 3.14
C CYS A 228 24.62 1.17 2.02
N PRO A 229 25.54 2.11 1.86
CA PRO A 229 25.80 3.29 2.70
C PRO A 229 24.93 4.50 2.34
N ALA A 230 24.07 4.40 1.33
CA ALA A 230 23.23 5.49 0.84
C ALA A 230 21.79 5.00 0.66
N ASN A 231 20.82 5.85 0.97
CA ASN A 231 19.40 5.57 0.77
C ASN A 231 19.04 5.65 -0.73
N PRO A 232 18.78 4.55 -1.45
CA PRO A 232 18.45 4.59 -2.87
C PRO A 232 17.01 4.97 -3.15
N ILE A 233 16.15 4.96 -2.14
CA ILE A 233 14.70 5.17 -2.25
C ILE A 233 14.36 6.66 -2.16
N GLY A 234 14.98 7.40 -1.23
CA GLY A 234 14.55 8.73 -0.82
C GLY A 234 13.41 8.68 0.22
N THR A 235 12.68 9.77 0.38
CA THR A 235 11.57 9.87 1.35
C THR A 235 10.28 9.27 0.79
N VAL A 236 9.37 8.82 1.68
CA VAL A 236 8.07 8.25 1.30
C VAL A 236 6.92 8.93 2.05
N SER A 237 5.76 8.98 1.44
CA SER A 237 4.54 9.49 2.09
C SER A 237 4.00 8.45 3.09
N VAL A 238 3.99 7.19 2.70
CA VAL A 238 3.43 6.09 3.50
C VAL A 238 4.35 4.86 3.42
N TYR A 239 4.57 4.25 4.56
CA TYR A 239 5.30 3.00 4.73
C TYR A 239 4.39 1.92 5.30
N LEU A 240 4.21 0.81 4.60
CA LEU A 240 3.67 -0.41 5.19
C LEU A 240 4.80 -1.07 5.97
N THR A 241 4.63 -1.25 7.29
CA THR A 241 5.72 -1.76 8.12
C THR A 241 6.12 -3.16 7.69
N SER A 242 7.40 -3.35 7.40
CA SER A 242 7.92 -4.66 7.00
C SER A 242 7.60 -5.70 8.06
N HIS A 243 7.30 -6.94 7.60
CA HIS A 243 7.12 -8.11 8.44
C HIS A 243 6.08 -7.89 9.56
N HIS A 244 4.97 -7.23 9.21
CA HIS A 244 3.86 -6.93 10.15
C HIS A 244 4.26 -6.17 11.42
N GLY A 245 5.45 -5.53 11.41
CA GLY A 245 6.03 -4.91 12.60
C GLY A 245 6.67 -5.93 13.57
N LEU A 246 7.19 -7.05 13.06
CA LEU A 246 8.07 -7.94 13.84
C LEU A 246 9.49 -7.34 13.90
N ASP A 247 10.20 -7.63 14.99
CA ASP A 247 11.53 -7.08 15.27
C ASP A 247 12.65 -7.59 14.35
N GLN A 248 12.39 -8.63 13.55
CA GLN A 248 13.29 -9.15 12.51
C GLN A 248 13.46 -8.21 11.32
N SER A 249 12.66 -7.15 11.25
CA SER A 249 12.62 -6.15 10.17
C SER A 249 12.45 -4.75 10.75
N GLY A 250 12.39 -3.72 9.89
CA GLY A 250 12.18 -2.35 10.31
C GLY A 250 13.43 -1.73 10.95
N SER A 251 14.61 -1.91 10.34
CA SER A 251 15.86 -1.33 10.83
C SER A 251 15.81 0.21 10.81
N PRO A 252 16.49 0.90 11.76
CA PRO A 252 16.64 2.36 11.69
C PRO A 252 17.25 2.83 10.36
N ALA A 253 18.16 2.04 9.75
CA ALA A 253 18.71 2.34 8.44
C ALA A 253 17.64 2.40 7.34
N LEU A 254 16.54 1.67 7.46
CA LEU A 254 15.39 1.78 6.57
C LEU A 254 14.43 2.86 7.06
N VAL A 255 13.84 2.63 8.24
CA VAL A 255 12.67 3.37 8.72
C VAL A 255 12.99 4.86 8.91
N ASP A 256 14.14 5.16 9.53
CA ASP A 256 14.53 6.56 9.76
C ASP A 256 15.01 7.26 8.48
N ALA A 257 15.63 6.51 7.55
CA ALA A 257 16.14 7.11 6.31
C ALA A 257 15.06 7.43 5.27
N ILE A 258 13.94 6.70 5.27
CA ILE A 258 12.83 6.98 4.34
C ILE A 258 11.89 8.08 4.85
N HIS A 259 12.02 8.54 6.09
CA HIS A 259 11.22 9.60 6.71
C HIS A 259 9.71 9.47 6.40
N PRO A 260 9.05 8.36 6.78
CA PRO A 260 7.65 8.17 6.43
C PRO A 260 6.77 9.14 7.19
N ARG A 261 5.82 9.77 6.51
CA ARG A 261 4.82 10.63 7.20
C ARG A 261 3.79 9.82 7.95
N VAL A 262 3.37 8.71 7.34
CA VAL A 262 2.43 7.76 7.92
C VAL A 262 2.99 6.36 7.78
N ALA A 263 2.91 5.61 8.86
CA ALA A 263 3.15 4.18 8.85
C ALA A 263 1.83 3.42 9.03
N ILE A 264 1.65 2.35 8.26
CA ILE A 264 0.54 1.41 8.43
C ILE A 264 1.15 0.10 8.89
N MET A 265 0.70 -0.42 10.04
CA MET A 265 1.17 -1.69 10.56
C MET A 265 0.09 -2.76 10.32
N ASN A 266 0.40 -3.72 9.46
CA ASN A 266 -0.49 -4.83 9.08
C ASN A 266 -0.37 -6.02 10.03
N ASN A 267 -0.29 -5.74 11.33
CA ASN A 267 -0.24 -6.73 12.39
C ASN A 267 -1.57 -7.44 12.60
N GLY A 268 -1.52 -8.63 13.18
CA GLY A 268 -2.65 -9.29 13.82
C GLY A 268 -2.66 -9.02 15.32
N ALA A 269 -3.64 -9.59 16.03
CA ALA A 269 -3.70 -9.48 17.50
C ALA A 269 -2.50 -10.16 18.18
N ARG A 270 -2.01 -11.29 17.62
CA ARG A 270 -0.96 -12.13 18.21
C ARG A 270 0.30 -12.25 17.31
N LYS A 271 0.31 -11.70 16.12
CA LYS A 271 1.45 -11.73 15.21
C LYS A 271 1.74 -10.32 14.69
N GLY A 272 2.98 -9.91 14.81
CA GLY A 272 3.41 -8.55 14.47
C GLY A 272 3.17 -7.55 15.60
N GLY A 273 3.60 -6.31 15.40
CA GLY A 273 3.49 -5.27 16.40
C GLY A 273 4.40 -5.48 17.61
N SER A 274 5.59 -6.05 17.41
CA SER A 274 6.60 -6.20 18.47
C SER A 274 6.98 -4.83 19.05
N PRO A 275 7.14 -4.71 20.39
CA PRO A 275 7.43 -3.43 21.03
C PRO A 275 8.63 -2.68 20.45
N SER A 276 9.72 -3.41 20.14
CA SER A 276 10.94 -2.80 19.58
C SER A 276 10.74 -2.27 18.16
N ALA A 277 10.07 -3.01 17.29
CA ALA A 277 9.74 -2.56 15.93
C ALA A 277 8.76 -1.37 15.97
N TRP A 278 7.74 -1.45 16.83
CA TRP A 278 6.79 -0.35 17.04
C TRP A 278 7.53 0.92 17.49
N GLN A 279 8.49 0.81 18.43
CA GLN A 279 9.25 1.95 18.94
C GLN A 279 10.09 2.61 17.85
N ILE A 280 10.83 1.82 17.04
CA ILE A 280 11.62 2.35 15.92
C ILE A 280 10.71 3.15 14.96
N VAL A 281 9.59 2.58 14.56
CA VAL A 281 8.65 3.28 13.67
C VAL A 281 8.10 4.53 14.31
N LYS A 282 7.72 4.47 15.61
CA LYS A 282 7.14 5.58 16.36
C LYS A 282 8.10 6.77 16.51
N GLU A 283 9.40 6.50 16.64
CA GLU A 283 10.46 7.50 16.81
C GLU A 283 11.03 7.98 15.48
N SER A 284 10.61 7.41 14.35
CA SER A 284 11.12 7.76 13.03
C SER A 284 10.95 9.25 12.73
N PRO A 285 12.01 9.91 12.23
CA PRO A 285 11.94 11.32 11.88
C PRO A 285 10.83 11.59 10.85
N GLY A 286 10.02 12.60 11.11
CA GLY A 286 8.96 13.04 10.20
C GLY A 286 7.65 12.26 10.29
N LEU A 287 7.56 11.23 11.14
CA LEU A 287 6.32 10.49 11.34
C LEU A 287 5.25 11.38 11.97
N GLU A 288 4.14 11.56 11.27
CA GLU A 288 2.96 12.25 11.79
C GLU A 288 2.05 11.29 12.56
N ASP A 289 1.80 10.08 12.00
CA ASP A 289 0.96 9.07 12.61
C ASP A 289 1.36 7.65 12.21
N MET A 290 1.03 6.71 13.11
CA MET A 290 0.99 5.29 12.83
C MET A 290 -0.46 4.80 12.93
N TRP A 291 -0.84 3.86 12.06
CA TRP A 291 -2.12 3.16 12.07
C TRP A 291 -1.87 1.67 12.19
N GLN A 292 -2.75 0.95 12.87
CA GLN A 292 -2.61 -0.49 13.09
C GLN A 292 -3.86 -1.24 12.61
N LEU A 293 -3.67 -2.39 11.96
CA LEU A 293 -4.80 -3.26 11.62
C LEU A 293 -5.40 -3.92 12.87
N HIS A 294 -4.55 -4.27 13.84
CA HIS A 294 -5.00 -4.81 15.12
C HIS A 294 -4.35 -4.11 16.31
N TYR A 295 -5.03 -4.19 17.45
CA TYR A 295 -4.40 -4.03 18.74
C TYR A 295 -3.40 -5.18 18.94
N ALA A 296 -2.11 -4.88 19.06
CA ALA A 296 -1.07 -5.87 19.27
C ALA A 296 -1.03 -6.28 20.75
N MET A 297 -1.39 -7.53 21.05
CA MET A 297 -1.44 -8.02 22.44
C MET A 297 -0.08 -8.00 23.13
N GLU A 298 0.99 -8.33 22.41
CA GLU A 298 2.38 -8.26 22.88
C GLU A 298 2.80 -6.84 23.23
N GLY A 299 2.34 -5.85 22.46
CA GLY A 299 2.65 -4.43 22.66
C GLY A 299 2.04 -3.83 23.93
N GLY A 300 0.99 -4.43 24.47
CA GLY A 300 0.28 -3.90 25.63
C GLY A 300 -0.23 -2.47 25.40
N LYS A 301 -0.41 -1.70 26.46
CA LYS A 301 -0.91 -0.32 26.34
C LYS A 301 0.12 0.67 25.80
N GLU A 302 1.40 0.36 25.98
CA GLU A 302 2.49 1.29 25.71
C GLU A 302 2.94 1.28 24.25
N HIS A 303 2.78 0.14 23.56
CA HIS A 303 3.21 -0.06 22.17
C HIS A 303 2.01 -0.34 21.25
N ASN A 304 0.93 0.41 21.44
CA ASN A 304 -0.20 0.49 20.53
C ASN A 304 -0.58 1.97 20.32
N VAL A 305 -1.11 2.28 19.16
CA VAL A 305 -1.63 3.61 18.88
C VAL A 305 -2.98 3.84 19.57
N PRO A 306 -3.47 5.09 19.70
CA PRO A 306 -4.80 5.36 20.21
C PRO A 306 -5.88 4.58 19.44
N ASP A 307 -6.93 4.18 20.14
CA ASP A 307 -8.05 3.35 19.62
C ASP A 307 -8.60 3.81 18.26
N SER A 308 -8.67 5.13 18.03
CA SER A 308 -9.17 5.68 16.77
C SER A 308 -8.34 5.26 15.54
N PHE A 309 -7.07 4.93 15.73
CA PHE A 309 -6.14 4.54 14.68
C PHE A 309 -6.03 3.01 14.50
N ILE A 310 -6.74 2.21 15.31
CA ILE A 310 -6.74 0.75 15.23
C ILE A 310 -8.00 0.26 14.53
N ALA A 311 -7.84 -0.57 13.49
CA ALA A 311 -9.00 -1.09 12.74
C ALA A 311 -9.73 -2.23 13.47
N ASN A 312 -9.03 -3.06 14.24
CA ASN A 312 -9.61 -4.17 14.98
C ASN A 312 -9.01 -4.19 16.39
N VAL A 313 -9.84 -3.97 17.40
CA VAL A 313 -9.38 -3.87 18.80
C VAL A 313 -9.53 -5.19 19.56
N ASP A 314 -10.43 -6.06 19.10
CA ASP A 314 -10.68 -7.36 19.69
C ASP A 314 -9.97 -8.47 18.91
N GLU A 315 -9.50 -9.51 19.59
CA GLU A 315 -8.86 -10.67 18.96
C GLU A 315 -9.79 -11.36 17.95
N HIS A 316 -11.06 -11.52 18.31
CA HIS A 316 -12.09 -12.03 17.42
C HIS A 316 -12.78 -10.87 16.72
N CYS A 317 -12.34 -10.57 15.50
CA CYS A 317 -12.73 -9.37 14.79
C CYS A 317 -13.54 -9.65 13.51
N GLU A 318 -14.21 -8.60 13.03
CA GLU A 318 -14.95 -8.62 11.76
C GLU A 318 -14.07 -8.36 10.52
N GLY A 319 -12.75 -8.21 10.69
CA GLY A 319 -11.83 -7.94 9.58
C GLY A 319 -11.99 -6.56 8.98
N LYS A 320 -12.01 -5.52 9.80
CA LYS A 320 -12.09 -4.14 9.33
C LYS A 320 -10.77 -3.70 8.73
N TYR A 321 -10.84 -3.06 7.57
CA TYR A 321 -9.67 -2.54 6.84
C TYR A 321 -9.35 -1.08 7.20
N ILE A 322 -8.15 -0.68 6.86
CA ILE A 322 -7.74 0.73 6.74
C ILE A 322 -7.72 1.07 5.25
N GLN A 323 -8.30 2.21 4.87
CA GLN A 323 -8.29 2.71 3.50
C GLN A 323 -7.51 4.01 3.40
N LEU A 324 -6.64 4.11 2.42
CA LEU A 324 -5.95 5.33 2.05
C LEU A 324 -6.44 5.81 0.69
N THR A 325 -6.67 7.12 0.57
CA THR A 325 -7.02 7.76 -0.71
C THR A 325 -6.04 8.89 -0.96
N ALA A 326 -5.20 8.76 -2.00
CA ALA A 326 -4.20 9.76 -2.37
C ALA A 326 -4.60 10.53 -3.63
N LYS A 327 -4.16 11.80 -3.68
CA LYS A 327 -4.29 12.70 -4.83
C LYS A 327 -2.95 12.96 -5.48
N SER A 328 -2.98 13.44 -6.72
CA SER A 328 -1.78 13.76 -7.50
C SER A 328 -0.91 14.87 -6.89
N ASP A 329 -1.48 15.76 -6.07
CA ASP A 329 -0.74 16.79 -5.36
C ASP A 329 0.04 16.27 -4.14
N GLY A 330 0.00 14.98 -3.85
CA GLY A 330 0.64 14.34 -2.70
C GLY A 330 -0.17 14.39 -1.41
N SER A 331 -1.34 15.05 -1.40
CA SER A 331 -2.26 14.98 -0.26
C SER A 331 -2.95 13.63 -0.21
N PHE A 332 -3.26 13.15 0.99
CA PHE A 332 -4.00 11.90 1.15
C PHE A 332 -4.85 11.89 2.43
N THR A 333 -5.78 10.96 2.48
CA THR A 333 -6.59 10.68 3.67
C THR A 333 -6.45 9.22 4.05
N VAL A 334 -6.49 8.94 5.35
CA VAL A 334 -6.55 7.58 5.89
C VAL A 334 -7.85 7.43 6.67
N TYR A 335 -8.57 6.35 6.41
CA TYR A 335 -9.89 6.04 6.95
C TYR A 335 -9.89 4.68 7.64
N ASN A 336 -10.46 4.62 8.83
CA ASN A 336 -10.65 3.40 9.61
C ASN A 336 -12.09 2.88 9.41
N ALA A 337 -12.24 1.70 8.84
CA ALA A 337 -13.56 1.13 8.53
C ALA A 337 -14.36 0.73 9.78
N ARG A 338 -13.70 0.51 10.94
CA ARG A 338 -14.37 0.19 12.21
C ARG A 338 -15.16 1.36 12.77
N ASN A 339 -14.48 2.47 13.00
CA ASN A 339 -15.02 3.62 13.76
C ASN A 339 -15.30 4.86 12.89
N LYS A 340 -15.06 4.77 11.56
CA LYS A 340 -15.25 5.86 10.58
C LYS A 340 -14.32 7.05 10.80
N PHE A 341 -13.32 6.93 11.67
CA PHE A 341 -12.32 7.96 11.86
C PHE A 341 -11.54 8.19 10.58
N THR A 342 -11.39 9.45 10.20
CA THR A 342 -10.64 9.87 9.00
C THR A 342 -9.69 10.98 9.37
N LYS A 343 -8.43 10.87 8.92
CA LYS A 343 -7.44 11.94 9.05
C LYS A 343 -6.89 12.30 7.68
N ALA A 344 -6.78 13.61 7.44
CA ALA A 344 -6.23 14.15 6.19
C ALA A 344 -4.79 14.66 6.41
N TYR A 345 -3.94 14.40 5.43
CA TYR A 345 -2.54 14.79 5.37
C TYR A 345 -2.34 15.72 4.16
N LYS A 346 -1.77 16.89 4.39
CA LYS A 346 -1.56 17.91 3.35
C LYS A 346 -0.42 17.49 2.41
N PRO A 347 -0.30 18.09 1.21
CA PRO A 347 0.90 17.95 0.38
C PRO A 347 2.17 18.35 1.14
N GLN A 348 3.30 17.72 0.85
CA GLN A 348 4.63 18.16 1.29
C GLN A 348 5.24 19.12 0.30
#